data_301eb1d713a5f2ded5c82d123c5f1c78
#
_entry.id   301eb1d713a5f2ded5c82d123c5f1c78
#
_cell.length_a   1.000
_cell.length_b   1.000
_cell.length_c   1.000
_cell.angle_alpha   90.00
_cell.angle_beta   90.00
_cell.angle_gamma   90.00
#
_symmetry.space_group_name_H-M   'P 1'
#
loop_
_entity.id
_entity.type
_entity.pdbx_description
1 polymer ?
#
loop_
_entity_poly.entity_id
_entity_poly.type
_entity_poly.pdbx_seq_one_letter_code
_entity_poly.pdbx_strand_id
1 'polypeptide(L)'
;MTETKYIFPKQPQSVTVLVFITVLIVLLLILTVMVHMRNRKLKSTLEEQMAERRLLDKICADFTAVYYVELNTGSFEILHINDGTNVKKMNLKQGDNFNSSADQYAVQYLYGKERQEFKDWISTGHLKEQLSRKKRITYHYRSKPNPNQHEFFEAQAVKIYEDEKHFFALVGFRHIDDIMEKETTIQNQLKQALDEAR
;
A
#
# COMPACT_ATOMS: atom_id res chain seq x y z
N MET A 1 -25.34 1.08 88.18
CA MET A 1 -24.64 0.93 86.84
C MET A 1 -25.74 0.89 85.79
N THR A 2 -25.96 2.02 85.11
CA THR A 2 -27.01 2.17 84.10
C THR A 2 -26.34 2.07 82.72
N GLU A 3 -26.58 0.98 81.98
CA GLU A 3 -26.13 0.82 80.60
C GLU A 3 -26.95 1.75 79.67
N THR A 4 -26.29 2.69 79.10
CA THR A 4 -26.87 3.58 78.05
C THR A 4 -26.85 2.83 76.72
N LYS A 5 -27.98 2.25 76.35
CA LYS A 5 -28.15 1.61 75.03
C LYS A 5 -28.22 2.71 73.96
N TYR A 6 -27.17 2.87 73.15
CA TYR A 6 -27.19 3.71 71.95
C TYR A 6 -28.12 3.11 70.88
N ILE A 7 -29.30 3.69 70.71
CA ILE A 7 -30.24 3.33 69.65
C ILE A 7 -29.82 4.13 68.42
N PHE A 8 -29.13 3.48 67.46
CA PHE A 8 -28.92 4.04 66.15
C PHE A 8 -30.27 4.18 65.43
N PRO A 9 -30.65 5.37 64.88
CA PRO A 9 -31.91 5.51 64.18
C PRO A 9 -31.83 4.63 62.92
N LYS A 10 -32.84 3.74 62.77
CA LYS A 10 -33.02 2.93 61.56
C LYS A 10 -33.29 3.88 60.40
N GLN A 11 -32.32 4.07 59.52
CA GLN A 11 -32.51 4.86 58.29
C GLN A 11 -33.70 4.27 57.52
N PRO A 12 -34.64 5.08 57.06
CA PRO A 12 -35.78 4.59 56.32
C PRO A 12 -35.29 3.91 55.02
N GLN A 13 -35.72 2.68 54.78
CA GLN A 13 -35.31 1.85 53.60
C GLN A 13 -35.46 2.60 52.26
N SER A 14 -36.39 3.56 52.17
CA SER A 14 -36.58 4.42 50.99
C SER A 14 -35.39 5.31 50.67
N VAL A 15 -34.65 5.83 51.66
CA VAL A 15 -33.44 6.68 51.44
C VAL A 15 -32.29 5.86 50.87
N THR A 16 -32.09 4.64 51.36
CA THR A 16 -31.04 3.73 50.89
C THR A 16 -31.27 3.32 49.44
N VAL A 17 -32.50 3.01 49.06
CA VAL A 17 -32.88 2.70 47.66
C VAL A 17 -32.66 3.90 46.75
N LEU A 18 -33.03 5.12 47.19
CA LEU A 18 -32.80 6.33 46.40
C LEU A 18 -31.31 6.59 46.13
N VAL A 19 -30.45 6.39 47.15
CA VAL A 19 -28.99 6.51 47.00
C VAL A 19 -28.43 5.49 45.98
N PHE A 20 -28.91 4.24 46.05
CA PHE A 20 -28.49 3.21 45.08
C PHE A 20 -28.88 3.58 43.63
N ILE A 21 -30.09 4.08 43.40
CA ILE A 21 -30.59 4.50 42.09
C ILE A 21 -29.74 5.67 41.56
N THR A 22 -29.43 6.67 42.37
CA THR A 22 -28.62 7.82 41.95
C THR A 22 -27.19 7.41 41.57
N VAL A 23 -26.55 6.53 42.35
CA VAL A 23 -25.24 5.98 42.05
C VAL A 23 -25.26 5.19 40.73
N LEU A 24 -26.29 4.39 40.50
CA LEU A 24 -26.45 3.62 39.25
C LEU A 24 -26.59 4.54 38.03
N ILE A 25 -27.39 5.60 38.15
CA ILE A 25 -27.57 6.60 37.06
C ILE A 25 -26.23 7.29 36.74
N VAL A 26 -25.47 7.70 37.77
CA VAL A 26 -24.17 8.34 37.59
C VAL A 26 -23.19 7.38 36.90
N LEU A 27 -23.15 6.11 37.32
CA LEU A 27 -22.32 5.09 36.66
C LEU A 27 -22.69 4.89 35.18
N LEU A 28 -23.97 4.83 34.85
CA LEU A 28 -24.45 4.73 33.48
C LEU A 28 -24.07 5.94 32.64
N LEU A 29 -24.16 7.15 33.22
CA LEU A 29 -23.74 8.38 32.54
C LEU A 29 -22.22 8.38 32.26
N ILE A 30 -21.39 7.97 33.22
CA ILE A 30 -19.94 7.84 33.03
C ILE A 30 -19.65 6.82 31.92
N LEU A 31 -20.31 5.68 31.92
CA LEU A 31 -20.14 4.63 30.92
C LEU A 31 -20.50 5.12 29.51
N THR A 32 -21.65 5.82 29.38
CA THR A 32 -22.07 6.38 28.09
C THR A 32 -21.10 7.44 27.56
N VAL A 33 -20.58 8.31 28.42
CA VAL A 33 -19.55 9.29 28.05
C VAL A 33 -18.27 8.59 27.60
N MET A 34 -17.82 7.57 28.36
CA MET A 34 -16.62 6.80 28.03
C MET A 34 -16.73 6.08 26.67
N VAL A 35 -17.87 5.41 26.42
CA VAL A 35 -18.14 4.75 25.15
C VAL A 35 -18.19 5.78 24.01
N HIS A 36 -18.83 6.92 24.23
CA HIS A 36 -18.91 7.98 23.23
C HIS A 36 -17.52 8.54 22.86
N MET A 37 -16.67 8.78 23.85
CA MET A 37 -15.28 9.22 23.64
C MET A 37 -14.45 8.18 22.86
N ARG A 38 -14.58 6.90 23.20
CA ARG A 38 -13.91 5.81 22.47
C ARG A 38 -14.37 5.73 21.02
N ASN A 39 -15.68 5.83 20.78
CA ASN A 39 -16.24 5.80 19.44
C ASN A 39 -15.78 7.00 18.59
N ARG A 40 -15.66 8.18 19.17
CA ARG A 40 -15.11 9.37 18.47
C ARG A 40 -13.64 9.18 18.09
N LYS A 41 -12.81 8.68 19.01
CA LYS A 41 -11.40 8.37 18.73
C LYS A 41 -11.26 7.34 17.61
N LEU A 42 -12.04 6.25 17.68
CA LEU A 42 -12.01 5.20 16.66
C LEU A 42 -12.43 5.74 15.28
N LYS A 43 -13.48 6.60 15.23
CA LYS A 43 -13.91 7.25 13.99
C LYS A 43 -12.82 8.13 13.39
N SER A 44 -12.19 8.99 14.17
CA SER A 44 -11.12 9.88 13.65
C SER A 44 -9.92 9.09 13.12
N THR A 45 -9.51 8.01 13.80
CA THR A 45 -8.42 7.15 13.32
C THR A 45 -8.78 6.42 12.03
N LEU A 46 -10.03 5.94 11.92
CA LEU A 46 -10.52 5.32 10.67
C LEU A 46 -10.59 6.31 9.50
N GLU A 47 -11.06 7.52 9.75
CA GLU A 47 -11.14 8.59 8.73
C GLU A 47 -9.74 8.99 8.24
N GLU A 48 -8.76 9.08 9.14
CA GLU A 48 -7.36 9.37 8.82
C GLU A 48 -6.75 8.25 7.97
N GLN A 49 -6.91 6.98 8.36
CA GLN A 49 -6.45 5.83 7.58
C GLN A 49 -7.12 5.73 6.21
N MET A 50 -8.42 6.03 6.13
CA MET A 50 -9.13 6.06 4.85
C MET A 50 -8.66 7.21 3.95
N ALA A 51 -8.36 8.38 4.51
CA ALA A 51 -7.82 9.50 3.76
C ALA A 51 -6.43 9.20 3.21
N GLU A 52 -5.56 8.58 4.01
CA GLU A 52 -4.22 8.13 3.61
C GLU A 52 -4.30 7.09 2.48
N ARG A 53 -5.15 6.07 2.60
CA ARG A 53 -5.37 5.09 1.53
C ARG A 53 -5.89 5.73 0.25
N ARG A 54 -6.88 6.63 0.34
CA ARG A 54 -7.39 7.35 -0.84
C ARG A 54 -6.32 8.20 -1.52
N LEU A 55 -5.40 8.76 -0.75
CA LEU A 55 -4.29 9.52 -1.30
C LEU A 55 -3.31 8.61 -2.03
N LEU A 56 -2.93 7.48 -1.44
CA LEU A 56 -2.10 6.45 -2.08
C LEU A 56 -2.74 5.93 -3.36
N ASP A 57 -4.03 5.59 -3.34
CA ASP A 57 -4.76 5.12 -4.52
C ASP A 57 -4.75 6.15 -5.66
N LYS A 58 -4.87 7.44 -5.33
CA LYS A 58 -4.79 8.51 -6.35
C LYS A 58 -3.39 8.70 -6.91
N ILE A 59 -2.35 8.62 -6.07
CA ILE A 59 -0.95 8.75 -6.51
C ILE A 59 -0.56 7.54 -7.36
N CYS A 60 -1.07 6.35 -7.02
CA CYS A 60 -0.77 5.11 -7.71
C CYS A 60 -1.73 4.80 -8.88
N ALA A 61 -2.69 5.68 -9.19
CA ALA A 61 -3.74 5.42 -10.19
C ALA A 61 -3.21 5.06 -11.58
N ASP A 62 -2.07 5.64 -11.97
CA ASP A 62 -1.42 5.37 -13.25
C ASP A 62 -0.59 4.07 -13.26
N PHE A 63 -0.43 3.43 -12.08
CA PHE A 63 0.33 2.20 -11.95
C PHE A 63 -0.60 0.98 -11.91
N THR A 64 -0.17 -0.10 -12.53
CA THR A 64 -0.83 -1.41 -12.43
C THR A 64 -0.52 -2.12 -11.14
N ALA A 65 0.68 -1.88 -10.59
CA ALA A 65 1.10 -2.37 -9.28
C ALA A 65 2.20 -1.48 -8.70
N VAL A 66 2.21 -1.32 -7.37
CA VAL A 66 3.26 -0.61 -6.62
C VAL A 66 3.63 -1.42 -5.38
N TYR A 67 4.92 -1.64 -5.21
CA TYR A 67 5.52 -2.39 -4.11
C TYR A 67 6.46 -1.50 -3.30
N TYR A 68 6.42 -1.64 -1.99
CA TYR A 68 7.42 -1.10 -1.09
C TYR A 68 8.38 -2.24 -0.73
N VAL A 69 9.64 -2.10 -1.12
CA VAL A 69 10.63 -3.19 -1.08
C VAL A 69 11.80 -2.82 -0.19
N GLU A 70 12.17 -3.70 0.73
CA GLU A 70 13.42 -3.65 1.47
C GLU A 70 14.50 -4.41 0.67
N LEU A 71 15.45 -3.69 0.09
CA LEU A 71 16.38 -4.25 -0.90
C LEU A 71 17.47 -5.14 -0.30
N ASN A 72 17.77 -5.03 1.02
CA ASN A 72 18.75 -5.89 1.67
C ASN A 72 18.22 -7.29 1.94
N THR A 73 16.94 -7.41 2.30
CA THR A 73 16.30 -8.67 2.66
C THR A 73 15.47 -9.26 1.53
N GLY A 74 15.00 -8.42 0.60
CA GLY A 74 14.04 -8.78 -0.41
C GLY A 74 12.60 -8.92 0.12
N SER A 75 12.34 -8.47 1.35
CA SER A 75 10.96 -8.39 1.85
C SER A 75 10.22 -7.24 1.18
N PHE A 76 8.92 -7.40 0.98
CA PHE A 76 8.13 -6.37 0.33
C PHE A 76 6.69 -6.29 0.87
N GLU A 77 6.09 -5.14 0.69
CA GLU A 77 4.69 -4.86 0.95
C GLU A 77 4.02 -4.36 -0.34
N ILE A 78 2.78 -4.82 -0.57
CA ILE A 78 1.98 -4.40 -1.71
C ILE A 78 1.22 -3.13 -1.32
N LEU A 79 1.57 -2.00 -1.92
CA LEU A 79 0.87 -0.73 -1.67
C LEU A 79 -0.35 -0.57 -2.57
N HIS A 80 -0.24 -0.98 -3.83
CA HIS A 80 -1.31 -0.84 -4.82
C HIS A 80 -1.26 -1.97 -5.86
N ILE A 81 -2.43 -2.50 -6.21
CA ILE A 81 -2.63 -3.40 -7.36
C ILE A 81 -3.99 -3.07 -7.99
N ASN A 82 -3.99 -2.72 -9.26
CA ASN A 82 -5.21 -2.51 -10.03
C ASN A 82 -5.95 -3.83 -10.27
N ASP A 83 -7.29 -3.76 -10.20
CA ASP A 83 -8.16 -4.88 -10.53
C ASP A 83 -8.00 -5.26 -12.02
N GLY A 84 -7.89 -6.56 -12.28
CA GLY A 84 -7.75 -7.10 -13.64
C GLY A 84 -6.31 -7.28 -14.13
N THR A 85 -5.30 -6.90 -13.34
CA THR A 85 -3.90 -7.14 -13.71
C THR A 85 -3.48 -8.60 -13.51
N ASN A 86 -2.51 -9.07 -14.31
CA ASN A 86 -1.93 -10.40 -14.14
C ASN A 86 -1.26 -10.59 -12.78
N VAL A 87 -0.80 -9.50 -12.16
CA VAL A 87 -0.17 -9.51 -10.83
C VAL A 87 -1.14 -10.01 -9.75
N LYS A 88 -2.43 -9.65 -9.83
CA LYS A 88 -3.45 -10.15 -8.89
C LYS A 88 -3.66 -11.67 -9.00
N LYS A 89 -3.41 -12.25 -10.18
CA LYS A 89 -3.49 -13.70 -10.43
C LYS A 89 -2.29 -14.47 -9.89
N MET A 90 -1.18 -13.79 -9.60
CA MET A 90 0.06 -14.43 -9.11
C MET A 90 -0.01 -14.85 -7.64
N ASN A 91 -1.11 -14.57 -6.93
CA ASN A 91 -1.29 -14.98 -5.54
C ASN A 91 -0.13 -14.59 -4.60
N LEU A 92 0.50 -13.43 -4.87
CA LEU A 92 1.60 -12.89 -4.07
C LEU A 92 1.12 -12.71 -2.63
N LYS A 93 1.81 -13.35 -1.69
CA LYS A 93 1.50 -13.24 -0.27
C LYS A 93 2.48 -12.25 0.36
N GLN A 94 1.98 -11.48 1.31
CA GLN A 94 2.84 -10.71 2.19
C GLN A 94 3.80 -11.66 2.90
N GLY A 95 5.10 -11.42 2.77
CA GLY A 95 6.16 -12.29 3.30
C GLY A 95 6.88 -13.14 2.25
N ASP A 96 6.43 -13.16 0.98
CA ASP A 96 7.19 -13.72 -0.13
C ASP A 96 8.45 -12.87 -0.39
N ASN A 97 9.47 -13.49 -1.01
CA ASN A 97 10.66 -12.76 -1.41
C ASN A 97 10.43 -12.05 -2.75
N PHE A 98 10.80 -10.76 -2.85
CA PHE A 98 10.60 -9.92 -4.03
C PHE A 98 11.26 -10.51 -5.29
N ASN A 99 12.50 -10.97 -5.20
CA ASN A 99 13.21 -11.57 -6.34
C ASN A 99 12.48 -12.82 -6.84
N SER A 100 12.05 -13.70 -5.94
CA SER A 100 11.30 -14.91 -6.31
C SER A 100 9.98 -14.58 -6.99
N SER A 101 9.28 -13.55 -6.51
CA SER A 101 8.02 -13.08 -7.09
C SER A 101 8.24 -12.48 -8.49
N ALA A 102 9.29 -11.67 -8.65
CA ALA A 102 9.70 -11.12 -9.94
C ALA A 102 10.10 -12.20 -10.94
N ASP A 103 10.80 -13.24 -10.47
CA ASP A 103 11.18 -14.40 -11.27
C ASP A 103 9.96 -15.17 -11.78
N GLN A 104 8.98 -15.43 -10.93
CA GLN A 104 7.73 -16.07 -11.32
C GLN A 104 6.97 -15.25 -12.36
N TYR A 105 6.87 -13.93 -12.16
CA TYR A 105 6.28 -13.02 -13.12
C TYR A 105 6.99 -13.11 -14.48
N ALA A 106 8.33 -13.02 -14.49
CA ALA A 106 9.13 -13.06 -15.70
C ALA A 106 8.96 -14.39 -16.48
N VAL A 107 8.94 -15.51 -15.78
CA VAL A 107 8.72 -16.84 -16.40
C VAL A 107 7.33 -16.93 -17.04
N GLN A 108 6.31 -16.43 -16.37
CA GLN A 108 4.92 -16.58 -16.81
C GLN A 108 4.54 -15.60 -17.92
N TYR A 109 4.99 -14.34 -17.82
CA TYR A 109 4.47 -13.25 -18.65
C TYR A 109 5.46 -12.66 -19.65
N LEU A 110 6.77 -12.94 -19.55
CA LEU A 110 7.74 -12.38 -20.49
C LEU A 110 8.22 -13.40 -21.52
N TYR A 111 8.67 -12.88 -22.67
CA TYR A 111 9.32 -13.69 -23.72
C TYR A 111 10.78 -14.00 -23.32
N GLY A 112 11.36 -15.01 -23.98
CA GLY A 112 12.64 -15.58 -23.56
C GLY A 112 13.78 -14.59 -23.33
N LYS A 113 14.00 -13.66 -24.27
CA LYS A 113 15.08 -12.66 -24.19
C LYS A 113 14.79 -11.61 -23.13
N GLU A 114 13.62 -11.00 -23.19
CA GLU A 114 13.20 -9.97 -22.23
C GLU A 114 13.13 -10.49 -20.79
N ARG A 115 12.86 -11.80 -20.64
CA ARG A 115 12.82 -12.45 -19.32
C ARG A 115 14.13 -12.29 -18.54
N GLN A 116 15.28 -12.54 -19.19
CA GLN A 116 16.57 -12.46 -18.51
C GLN A 116 16.94 -11.02 -18.21
N GLU A 117 16.78 -10.13 -19.19
CA GLU A 117 17.06 -8.70 -19.02
C GLU A 117 16.23 -8.07 -17.91
N PHE A 118 14.93 -8.44 -17.82
CA PHE A 118 14.04 -8.00 -16.76
C PHE A 118 14.49 -8.52 -15.38
N LYS A 119 14.83 -9.82 -15.27
CA LYS A 119 15.30 -10.41 -14.03
C LYS A 119 16.57 -9.75 -13.52
N ASP A 120 17.49 -9.47 -14.41
CA ASP A 120 18.76 -8.81 -14.08
C ASP A 120 18.46 -7.39 -13.56
N TRP A 121 17.60 -6.64 -14.25
CA TRP A 121 17.24 -5.27 -13.88
C TRP A 121 16.46 -5.21 -12.56
N ILE A 122 15.48 -6.09 -12.34
CA ILE A 122 14.57 -6.05 -11.17
C ILE A 122 15.21 -6.62 -9.91
N SER A 123 16.34 -7.30 -10.00
CA SER A 123 16.99 -7.90 -8.85
C SER A 123 17.30 -6.87 -7.76
N THR A 124 17.05 -7.21 -6.51
CA THR A 124 17.29 -6.31 -5.37
C THR A 124 18.74 -5.82 -5.31
N GLY A 125 19.70 -6.66 -5.74
CA GLY A 125 21.11 -6.27 -5.85
C GLY A 125 21.37 -5.17 -6.88
N HIS A 126 20.82 -5.34 -8.09
CA HIS A 126 20.94 -4.32 -9.14
C HIS A 126 20.20 -3.03 -8.77
N LEU A 127 18.96 -3.13 -8.27
CA LEU A 127 18.21 -1.98 -7.82
C LEU A 127 18.97 -1.18 -6.75
N LYS A 128 19.54 -1.88 -5.77
CA LYS A 128 20.33 -1.25 -4.70
C LYS A 128 21.57 -0.54 -5.27
N GLU A 129 22.32 -1.18 -6.15
CA GLU A 129 23.50 -0.58 -6.77
C GLU A 129 23.15 0.68 -7.55
N GLN A 130 22.12 0.64 -8.38
CA GLN A 130 21.72 1.78 -9.20
C GLN A 130 21.12 2.92 -8.35
N LEU A 131 20.25 2.58 -7.38
CA LEU A 131 19.61 3.57 -6.52
C LEU A 131 20.54 4.18 -5.47
N SER A 132 21.70 3.57 -5.20
CA SER A 132 22.74 4.23 -4.40
C SER A 132 23.31 5.47 -5.11
N ARG A 133 23.31 5.48 -6.44
CA ARG A 133 23.85 6.56 -7.29
C ARG A 133 22.78 7.48 -7.86
N LYS A 134 21.54 6.99 -8.03
CA LYS A 134 20.42 7.69 -8.66
C LYS A 134 19.20 7.65 -7.73
N LYS A 135 18.38 8.71 -7.75
CA LYS A 135 17.13 8.72 -6.96
C LYS A 135 16.04 7.85 -7.59
N ARG A 136 16.09 7.68 -8.92
CA ARG A 136 15.09 6.95 -9.70
C ARG A 136 15.76 6.27 -10.89
N ILE A 137 15.27 5.07 -11.23
CA ILE A 137 15.64 4.32 -12.43
C ILE A 137 14.37 3.79 -13.08
N THR A 138 14.43 3.60 -14.39
CA THR A 138 13.30 3.18 -15.21
C THR A 138 13.76 2.12 -16.21
N TYR A 139 12.88 1.15 -16.49
CA TYR A 139 13.11 0.10 -17.47
C TYR A 139 11.84 -0.18 -18.26
N HIS A 140 11.95 -0.22 -19.58
CA HIS A 140 10.85 -0.58 -20.47
C HIS A 140 10.99 -2.03 -20.91
N TYR A 141 9.88 -2.76 -20.90
CA TYR A 141 9.86 -4.16 -21.32
C TYR A 141 8.54 -4.52 -21.99
N ARG A 142 8.57 -5.60 -22.76
CA ARG A 142 7.41 -6.13 -23.46
C ARG A 142 6.95 -7.42 -22.79
N SER A 143 5.67 -7.50 -22.42
CA SER A 143 5.05 -8.71 -21.91
C SER A 143 4.28 -9.43 -23.00
N LYS A 144 3.96 -10.70 -22.76
CA LYS A 144 2.94 -11.41 -23.53
C LYS A 144 1.61 -10.69 -23.36
N PRO A 145 0.76 -10.64 -24.41
CA PRO A 145 -0.54 -10.01 -24.34
C PRO A 145 -1.35 -10.51 -23.12
N ASN A 146 -1.87 -9.59 -22.35
CA ASN A 146 -2.74 -9.85 -21.23
C ASN A 146 -4.22 -9.71 -21.67
N PRO A 147 -5.20 -10.03 -20.82
CA PRO A 147 -6.62 -9.90 -21.15
C PRO A 147 -7.03 -8.47 -21.59
N ASN A 148 -6.27 -7.45 -21.19
CA ASN A 148 -6.49 -6.04 -21.57
C ASN A 148 -5.67 -5.64 -22.80
N GLN A 149 -4.99 -6.58 -23.46
CA GLN A 149 -4.16 -6.38 -24.64
C GLN A 149 -2.94 -5.44 -24.46
N HIS A 150 -2.56 -5.12 -23.25
CA HIS A 150 -1.35 -4.35 -22.99
C HIS A 150 -0.10 -5.19 -23.18
N GLU A 151 0.85 -4.69 -23.96
CA GLU A 151 2.11 -5.36 -24.25
C GLU A 151 3.33 -4.61 -23.68
N PHE A 152 3.30 -3.28 -23.68
CA PHE A 152 4.43 -2.46 -23.29
C PHE A 152 4.26 -1.94 -21.86
N PHE A 153 5.28 -2.18 -21.06
CA PHE A 153 5.30 -1.80 -19.65
C PHE A 153 6.56 -1.01 -19.30
N GLU A 154 6.39 -0.12 -18.36
CA GLU A 154 7.46 0.57 -17.66
C GLU A 154 7.53 0.04 -16.22
N ALA A 155 8.71 -0.42 -15.81
CA ALA A 155 9.07 -0.61 -14.42
C ALA A 155 9.87 0.60 -13.94
N GLN A 156 9.48 1.18 -12.80
CA GLN A 156 10.15 2.32 -12.20
C GLN A 156 10.52 1.97 -10.76
N ALA A 157 11.77 2.21 -10.39
CA ALA A 157 12.21 2.10 -9.00
C ALA A 157 12.70 3.46 -8.48
N VAL A 158 12.26 3.82 -7.27
CA VAL A 158 12.55 5.09 -6.61
C VAL A 158 13.08 4.82 -5.21
N LYS A 159 14.24 5.40 -4.88
CA LYS A 159 14.79 5.33 -3.52
C LYS A 159 13.94 6.15 -2.56
N ILE A 160 13.50 5.52 -1.47
CA ILE A 160 12.71 6.17 -0.41
C ILE A 160 13.57 6.48 0.79
N TYR A 161 14.31 5.48 1.28
CA TYR A 161 15.10 5.62 2.49
C TYR A 161 16.31 4.69 2.45
N GLU A 162 17.44 5.15 3.01
CA GLU A 162 18.67 4.38 3.14
C GLU A 162 19.36 4.75 4.45
N ASP A 163 19.74 3.76 5.23
CA ASP A 163 20.62 3.86 6.38
C ASP A 163 21.65 2.70 6.38
N GLU A 164 22.39 2.54 7.46
CA GLU A 164 23.42 1.48 7.56
C GLU A 164 22.86 0.05 7.46
N LYS A 165 21.57 -0.17 7.82
CA LYS A 165 20.94 -1.49 7.91
C LYS A 165 19.86 -1.70 6.85
N HIS A 166 19.20 -0.64 6.42
CA HIS A 166 18.00 -0.71 5.60
C HIS A 166 18.13 0.10 4.33
N PHE A 167 17.61 -0.45 3.24
CA PHE A 167 17.50 0.25 1.97
C PHE A 167 16.12 0.01 1.36
N PHE A 168 15.24 1.00 1.46
CA PHE A 168 13.88 0.93 0.97
C PHE A 168 13.68 1.64 -0.36
N ALA A 169 12.96 0.97 -1.26
CA ALA A 169 12.56 1.52 -2.54
C ALA A 169 11.07 1.28 -2.82
N LEU A 170 10.46 2.18 -3.60
CA LEU A 170 9.19 1.92 -4.27
C LEU A 170 9.49 1.37 -5.66
N VAL A 171 8.84 0.26 -6.00
CA VAL A 171 8.90 -0.34 -7.34
C VAL A 171 7.49 -0.35 -7.91
N GLY A 172 7.27 0.43 -8.96
CA GLY A 172 5.99 0.59 -9.64
C GLY A 172 6.04 0.04 -11.06
N PHE A 173 4.91 -0.48 -11.52
CA PHE A 173 4.72 -0.99 -12.88
C PHE A 173 3.51 -0.31 -13.51
N ARG A 174 3.65 0.18 -14.74
CA ARG A 174 2.53 0.73 -15.52
C ARG A 174 2.61 0.30 -16.98
N HIS A 175 1.47 0.26 -17.65
CA HIS A 175 1.44 0.08 -19.09
C HIS A 175 1.73 1.41 -19.80
N ILE A 176 2.40 1.33 -20.94
CA ILE A 176 2.85 2.49 -21.72
C ILE A 176 2.50 2.35 -23.21
N ASP A 177 1.50 1.51 -23.54
CA ASP A 177 1.10 1.27 -24.94
C ASP A 177 0.76 2.56 -25.67
N ASP A 178 -0.02 3.45 -25.06
CA ASP A 178 -0.39 4.76 -25.63
C ASP A 178 0.81 5.65 -25.90
N ILE A 179 1.86 5.56 -25.09
CA ILE A 179 3.09 6.33 -25.24
C ILE A 179 3.87 5.76 -26.43
N MET A 180 4.00 4.45 -26.51
CA MET A 180 4.73 3.76 -27.59
C MET A 180 4.05 3.95 -28.93
N GLU A 181 2.72 3.94 -28.98
CA GLU A 181 1.95 4.22 -30.23
C GLU A 181 2.19 5.64 -30.73
N LYS A 182 2.13 6.63 -29.82
CA LYS A 182 2.41 8.04 -30.17
C LYS A 182 3.84 8.22 -30.67
N GLU A 183 4.82 7.62 -30.00
CA GLU A 183 6.22 7.70 -30.39
C GLU A 183 6.45 7.09 -31.77
N THR A 184 5.87 5.92 -32.03
CA THR A 184 5.93 5.26 -33.36
C THR A 184 5.30 6.12 -34.43
N THR A 185 4.16 6.75 -34.15
CA THR A 185 3.48 7.64 -35.08
C THR A 185 4.35 8.86 -35.44
N ILE A 186 4.95 9.50 -34.43
CA ILE A 186 5.84 10.65 -34.62
C ILE A 186 7.08 10.24 -35.44
N GLN A 187 7.69 9.10 -35.14
CA GLN A 187 8.84 8.61 -35.90
C GLN A 187 8.51 8.34 -37.36
N ASN A 188 7.35 7.75 -37.64
CA ASN A 188 6.89 7.50 -39.01
C ASN A 188 6.62 8.81 -39.78
N GLN A 189 6.00 9.81 -39.13
CA GLN A 189 5.78 11.12 -39.73
C GLN A 189 7.10 11.84 -40.01
N LEU A 190 8.06 11.80 -39.12
CA LEU A 190 9.38 12.39 -39.32
C LEU A 190 10.12 11.72 -40.44
N LYS A 191 10.07 10.39 -40.54
CA LYS A 191 10.69 9.63 -41.64
C LYS A 191 10.07 10.01 -42.98
N GLN A 192 8.74 10.09 -43.05
CA GLN A 192 8.03 10.50 -44.29
C GLN A 192 8.42 11.92 -44.69
N ALA A 193 8.44 12.87 -43.78
CA ALA A 193 8.85 14.25 -44.05
C ALA A 193 10.31 14.35 -44.54
N LEU A 194 11.20 13.51 -44.02
CA LEU A 194 12.58 13.44 -44.50
C LEU A 194 12.70 12.84 -45.87
N ASP A 195 11.90 11.84 -46.23
CA ASP A 195 11.89 11.21 -47.56
C ASP A 195 11.27 12.14 -48.60
N GLU A 196 10.27 12.97 -48.25
CA GLU A 196 9.67 14.00 -49.14
C GLU A 196 10.59 15.20 -49.36
N ALA A 197 11.52 15.49 -48.46
CA ALA A 197 12.48 16.61 -48.57
C ALA A 197 13.77 16.26 -49.37
N ARG A 198 13.91 15.03 -49.80
CA ARG A 198 15.06 14.51 -50.54
C ARG A 198 14.80 14.49 -52.06
#